data_5a4249b5a32fd06b497ac937a621643d
#
_entry.id   5a4249b5a32fd06b497ac937a621643d
#
_cell.length_a   1.000
_cell.length_b   1.000
_cell.length_c   1.000
_cell.angle_alpha   90.00
_cell.angle_beta   90.00
_cell.angle_gamma   90.00
#
_symmetry.space_group_name_H-M   'P 1'
#
loop_
_entity.id
_entity.type
_entity.pdbx_description
1 polymer ?
#
loop_
_entity_poly.entity_id
_entity_poly.type
_entity_poly.pdbx_seq_one_letter_code
_entity_poly.pdbx_strand_id
1 'polypeptide(L)'
;MNIDIVYLMWTSPFDNKQFKIGKLYKENEKFYYEYIKENVERAKKSGFSELIAFPDIDKKYECDTLFASFSARLPDKRRNDIKEILDTWKMEQYDEFELLKRSGAKVNTDTLEFVV
;
A
#
# COMPACT_ATOMS: atom_id res chain seq x y z
N MET A 1 3.83 0.17 22.78
CA MET A 1 3.35 1.10 21.78
C MET A 1 3.06 0.34 20.48
N ASN A 2 1.86 0.45 19.95
CA ASN A 2 1.49 -0.31 18.76
C ASN A 2 1.73 0.52 17.50
N ILE A 3 2.56 -0.01 16.61
CA ILE A 3 2.75 0.57 15.31
C ILE A 3 1.78 -0.12 14.36
N ASP A 4 1.04 0.67 13.60
CA ASP A 4 0.02 0.17 12.67
C ASP A 4 0.70 -0.10 11.32
N ILE A 5 0.92 -1.37 11.01
CA ILE A 5 1.69 -1.78 9.82
C ILE A 5 0.83 -2.55 8.84
N VAL A 6 0.98 -2.27 7.56
CA VAL A 6 0.47 -3.11 6.47
C VAL A 6 1.62 -3.44 5.54
N TYR A 7 1.51 -4.55 4.84
CA TYR A 7 2.53 -4.99 3.90
C TYR A 7 2.05 -4.81 2.46
N LEU A 8 2.97 -4.36 1.60
CA LEU A 8 2.69 -4.27 0.17
C LEU A 8 3.08 -5.57 -0.49
N MET A 9 2.08 -6.24 -1.07
CA MET A 9 2.26 -7.49 -1.80
C MET A 9 2.35 -7.20 -3.29
N TRP A 10 3.29 -7.84 -3.95
CA TRP A 10 3.39 -7.82 -5.41
C TRP A 10 3.26 -9.25 -5.94
N THR A 11 2.41 -9.42 -6.93
CA THR A 11 2.25 -10.71 -7.61
C THR A 11 2.90 -10.62 -8.98
N SER A 12 3.80 -11.53 -9.27
CA SER A 12 4.46 -11.58 -10.57
C SER A 12 3.46 -11.94 -11.67
N PRO A 13 3.36 -11.14 -12.74
CA PRO A 13 2.50 -11.50 -13.88
C PRO A 13 3.08 -12.65 -14.69
N PHE A 14 4.33 -13.06 -14.44
CA PHE A 14 4.99 -14.11 -15.22
C PHE A 14 4.82 -15.50 -14.61
N ASP A 15 4.90 -15.60 -13.27
CA ASP A 15 4.86 -16.90 -12.60
C ASP A 15 3.84 -16.96 -11.45
N ASN A 16 3.08 -15.89 -11.22
CA ASN A 16 2.04 -15.78 -10.18
C ASN A 16 2.58 -15.91 -8.75
N LYS A 17 3.87 -15.82 -8.56
CA LYS A 17 4.45 -15.82 -7.21
C LYS A 17 4.18 -14.49 -6.52
N GLN A 18 3.93 -14.55 -5.23
CA GLN A 18 3.62 -13.36 -4.42
C GLN A 18 4.77 -13.05 -3.48
N PHE A 19 5.08 -11.76 -3.34
CA PHE A 19 6.17 -11.29 -2.49
C PHE A 19 5.71 -10.10 -1.67
N LYS A 20 6.00 -10.13 -0.37
CA LYS A 20 5.85 -8.95 0.48
C LYS A 20 7.05 -8.05 0.25
N ILE A 21 6.91 -7.07 -0.64
CA ILE A 21 8.04 -6.24 -1.08
C ILE A 21 8.30 -5.05 -0.19
N GLY A 22 7.33 -4.63 0.62
CA GLY A 22 7.50 -3.47 1.46
C GLY A 22 6.54 -3.42 2.62
N LYS A 23 6.79 -2.48 3.51
CA LYS A 23 5.92 -2.22 4.64
C LYS A 23 5.59 -0.74 4.72
N LEU A 24 4.31 -0.46 4.93
CA LEU A 24 3.77 0.86 5.12
C LEU A 24 3.26 0.94 6.56
N TYR A 25 3.69 1.94 7.30
CA TYR A 25 3.23 2.07 8.68
C TYR A 25 3.08 3.53 9.09
N LYS A 26 2.29 3.73 10.13
CA LYS A 26 2.05 5.05 10.72
C LYS A 26 2.64 5.07 12.12
N GLU A 27 3.44 6.08 12.41
CA GLU A 27 4.06 6.26 13.71
C GLU A 27 4.20 7.76 14.00
N ASN A 28 3.77 8.20 15.18
CA ASN A 28 3.86 9.62 15.59
C ASN A 28 3.25 10.58 14.56
N GLU A 29 2.09 10.25 14.04
CA GLU A 29 1.34 11.06 13.07
C GLU A 29 2.00 11.16 11.70
N LYS A 30 3.04 10.35 11.44
CA LYS A 30 3.73 10.31 10.14
C LYS A 30 3.61 8.94 9.51
N PHE A 31 3.66 8.90 8.19
CA PHE A 31 3.64 7.66 7.42
C PHE A 31 5.05 7.34 6.93
N TYR A 32 5.37 6.06 6.94
CA TYR A 32 6.68 5.56 6.52
C TYR A 32 6.51 4.40 5.55
N TYR A 33 7.36 4.35 4.55
CA TYR A 33 7.45 3.20 3.65
C TYR A 33 8.89 2.74 3.54
N GLU A 34 9.09 1.42 3.69
CA GLU A 34 10.40 0.78 3.53
C GLU A 34 10.23 -0.48 2.73
N TYR A 35 11.20 -0.76 1.84
CA TYR A 35 11.25 -2.05 1.17
C TYR A 35 11.73 -3.14 2.11
N ILE A 36 11.25 -4.36 1.90
CA ILE A 36 11.80 -5.56 2.53
C ILE A 36 12.84 -6.10 1.55
N LYS A 37 14.10 -5.72 1.76
CA LYS A 37 15.17 -5.92 0.76
C LYS A 37 15.33 -7.34 0.28
N GLU A 38 15.35 -8.30 1.21
CA GLU A 38 15.53 -9.70 0.85
C GLU A 38 14.39 -10.22 -0.03
N ASN A 39 13.17 -9.75 0.20
CA ASN A 39 12.02 -10.13 -0.61
C ASN A 39 12.04 -9.42 -1.96
N VAL A 40 12.51 -8.16 -2.00
CA VAL A 40 12.67 -7.43 -3.26
C VAL A 40 13.68 -8.15 -4.16
N GLU A 41 14.78 -8.64 -3.61
CA GLU A 41 15.77 -9.37 -4.38
C GLU A 41 15.18 -10.62 -5.03
N ARG A 42 14.34 -11.35 -4.28
CA ARG A 42 13.64 -12.52 -4.82
C ARG A 42 12.62 -12.10 -5.87
N ALA A 43 11.88 -11.03 -5.61
CA ALA A 43 10.85 -10.53 -6.53
C ALA A 43 11.47 -10.08 -7.86
N LYS A 44 12.68 -9.52 -7.83
CA LYS A 44 13.37 -9.10 -9.05
C LYS A 44 13.65 -10.27 -9.98
N LYS A 45 13.87 -11.45 -9.44
CA LYS A 45 14.04 -12.65 -10.25
C LYS A 45 12.76 -13.06 -10.97
N SER A 46 11.62 -12.59 -10.47
CA SER A 46 10.31 -12.82 -11.07
C SER A 46 9.78 -11.60 -11.83
N GLY A 47 10.65 -10.61 -12.10
CA GLY A 47 10.30 -9.45 -12.94
C GLY A 47 9.99 -8.16 -12.21
N PHE A 48 10.19 -8.09 -10.91
CA PHE A 48 9.91 -6.86 -10.14
C PHE A 48 10.92 -5.76 -10.43
N SER A 49 10.44 -4.52 -10.50
CA SER A 49 11.27 -3.30 -10.50
C SER A 49 10.80 -2.39 -9.39
N GLU A 50 11.69 -1.57 -8.85
CA GLU A 50 11.36 -0.60 -7.83
C GLU A 50 10.20 0.29 -8.29
N LEU A 51 9.34 0.65 -7.34
CA LEU A 51 8.21 1.55 -7.62
C LEU A 51 8.75 2.94 -7.99
N ILE A 52 8.10 3.58 -8.94
CA ILE A 52 8.52 4.90 -9.42
C ILE A 52 8.60 5.92 -8.28
N ALA A 53 7.62 5.87 -7.35
CA ALA A 53 7.59 6.78 -6.21
C ALA A 53 8.69 6.48 -5.18
N PHE A 54 9.25 5.27 -5.20
CA PHE A 54 10.23 4.82 -4.21
C PHE A 54 11.40 4.14 -4.92
N PRO A 55 12.27 4.92 -5.59
CA PRO A 55 13.32 4.34 -6.43
C PRO A 55 14.49 3.73 -5.66
N ASP A 56 14.69 4.09 -4.39
CA ASP A 56 15.84 3.64 -3.59
C ASP A 56 15.40 2.58 -2.58
N ILE A 57 15.87 1.34 -2.75
CA ILE A 57 15.48 0.24 -1.86
C ILE A 57 16.10 0.34 -0.46
N ASP A 58 17.12 1.17 -0.29
CA ASP A 58 17.79 1.34 1.00
C ASP A 58 17.22 2.48 1.83
N LYS A 59 16.32 3.27 1.24
CA LYS A 59 15.81 4.47 1.89
C LYS A 59 14.54 4.18 2.67
N LYS A 60 14.42 4.84 3.84
CA LYS A 60 13.18 4.90 4.59
C LYS A 60 12.46 6.18 4.19
N TYR A 61 11.35 6.03 3.48
CA TYR A 61 10.55 7.17 3.03
C TYR A 61 9.59 7.61 4.12
N GLU A 62 9.40 8.91 4.28
CA GLU A 62 8.44 9.45 5.25
C GLU A 62 7.60 10.56 4.64
N CYS A 63 6.39 10.74 5.18
CA CYS A 63 5.47 11.78 4.73
C CYS A 63 4.50 12.09 5.86
N ASP A 64 4.07 13.35 5.96
CA ASP A 64 3.09 13.75 6.96
C ASP A 64 1.68 13.20 6.69
N THR A 65 1.42 12.87 5.43
CA THR A 65 0.16 12.27 5.00
C THR A 65 0.45 10.93 4.34
N LEU A 66 -0.60 10.16 4.03
CA LEU A 66 -0.41 8.95 3.25
C LEU A 66 0.23 9.33 1.90
N PHE A 67 1.21 8.54 1.46
CA PHE A 67 1.92 8.79 0.20
C PHE A 67 0.93 8.92 -0.96
N ALA A 68 1.14 9.93 -1.80
CA ALA A 68 0.24 10.23 -2.91
C ALA A 68 0.02 9.03 -3.84
N SER A 69 1.07 8.24 -4.08
CA SER A 69 0.97 7.05 -4.93
C SER A 69 0.05 5.98 -4.34
N PHE A 70 -0.08 5.95 -3.03
CA PHE A 70 -0.96 5.01 -2.35
C PHE A 70 -2.38 5.56 -2.20
N SER A 71 -2.51 6.86 -1.86
CA SER A 71 -3.84 7.47 -1.76
C SER A 71 -4.56 7.53 -3.10
N ALA A 72 -3.81 7.62 -4.21
CA ALA A 72 -4.39 7.61 -5.56
C ALA A 72 -5.09 6.28 -5.89
N ARG A 73 -4.81 5.23 -5.13
CA ARG A 73 -5.43 3.91 -5.32
C ARG A 73 -6.78 3.80 -4.61
N LEU A 74 -7.15 4.81 -3.85
CA LEU A 74 -8.37 4.83 -3.03
C LEU A 74 -9.44 5.73 -3.65
N PRO A 75 -10.73 5.45 -3.40
CA PRO A 75 -11.78 6.36 -3.86
C PRO A 75 -11.66 7.71 -3.18
N ASP A 76 -11.91 8.77 -3.93
CA ASP A 76 -11.90 10.14 -3.42
C ASP A 76 -13.06 10.35 -2.45
N LYS A 77 -12.82 11.02 -1.33
CA LYS A 77 -13.85 11.29 -0.33
C LYS A 77 -14.99 12.15 -0.85
N ARG A 78 -14.79 12.81 -2.01
CA ARG A 78 -15.82 13.67 -2.63
C ARG A 78 -16.74 12.93 -3.59
N ARG A 79 -16.52 11.62 -3.78
CA ARG A 79 -17.41 10.82 -4.64
C ARG A 79 -18.82 10.81 -4.08
N ASN A 80 -19.80 10.81 -4.99
CA ASN A 80 -21.21 10.77 -4.60
C ASN A 80 -21.58 9.49 -3.85
N ASP A 81 -20.89 8.38 -4.16
CA ASP A 81 -21.14 7.07 -3.57
C ASP A 81 -20.19 6.72 -2.40
N ILE A 82 -19.47 7.72 -1.88
CA ILE A 82 -18.48 7.44 -0.85
C ILE A 82 -19.08 6.81 0.40
N LYS A 83 -20.29 7.22 0.77
CA LYS A 83 -20.96 6.67 1.94
C LYS A 83 -21.23 5.17 1.78
N GLU A 84 -21.65 4.77 0.59
CA GLU A 84 -21.89 3.36 0.28
C GLU A 84 -20.59 2.56 0.31
N ILE A 85 -19.50 3.14 -0.19
CA ILE A 85 -18.18 2.52 -0.16
C ILE A 85 -17.73 2.31 1.29
N LEU A 86 -17.88 3.34 2.12
CA LEU A 86 -17.52 3.24 3.54
C LEU A 86 -18.35 2.18 4.27
N ASP A 87 -19.65 2.12 3.96
CA ASP A 87 -20.53 1.10 4.54
C ASP A 87 -20.10 -0.30 4.16
N THR A 88 -19.64 -0.49 2.91
CA THR A 88 -19.12 -1.79 2.44
C THR A 88 -17.95 -2.26 3.32
N TRP A 89 -17.10 -1.34 3.74
CA TRP A 89 -15.93 -1.65 4.56
C TRP A 89 -16.19 -1.42 6.05
N LYS A 90 -17.44 -1.17 6.44
CA LYS A 90 -17.87 -0.97 7.84
C LYS A 90 -17.14 0.17 8.51
N MET A 91 -17.00 1.27 7.79
CA MET A 91 -16.35 2.49 8.28
C MET A 91 -17.38 3.61 8.47
N GLU A 92 -17.29 4.31 9.58
CA GLU A 92 -18.18 5.44 9.88
C GLU A 92 -17.68 6.74 9.26
N GLN A 93 -16.37 6.87 9.12
CA GLN A 93 -15.72 8.08 8.61
C GLN A 93 -14.69 7.72 7.56
N TYR A 94 -14.45 8.67 6.66
CA TYR A 94 -13.39 8.52 5.66
C TYR A 94 -12.03 8.64 6.32
N ASP A 95 -11.22 7.59 6.22
CA ASP A 95 -9.84 7.54 6.68
C ASP A 95 -9.05 6.73 5.67
N GLU A 96 -8.10 7.38 5.00
CA GLU A 96 -7.36 6.76 3.91
C GLU A 96 -6.60 5.51 4.34
N PHE A 97 -5.89 5.58 5.46
CA PHE A 97 -5.09 4.44 5.92
C PHE A 97 -5.98 3.26 6.33
N GLU A 98 -7.07 3.54 7.02
CA GLU A 98 -8.01 2.50 7.41
C GLU A 98 -8.67 1.86 6.20
N LEU A 99 -9.06 2.68 5.22
CA LEU A 99 -9.66 2.18 3.98
C LEU A 99 -8.65 1.33 3.19
N LEU A 100 -7.40 1.76 3.14
CA LEU A 100 -6.33 1.01 2.50
C LEU A 100 -6.16 -0.36 3.16
N LYS A 101 -6.16 -0.41 4.48
CA LYS A 101 -6.01 -1.67 5.22
C LYS A 101 -7.18 -2.62 4.97
N ARG A 102 -8.40 -2.10 4.96
CA ARG A 102 -9.60 -2.94 4.81
C ARG A 102 -9.84 -3.40 3.39
N SER A 103 -9.57 -2.55 2.41
CA SER A 103 -9.83 -2.85 1.00
C SER A 103 -8.65 -3.49 0.28
N GLY A 104 -7.42 -3.32 0.81
CA GLY A 104 -6.22 -3.73 0.11
C GLY A 104 -5.77 -2.75 -0.96
N ALA A 105 -6.55 -1.72 -1.25
CA ALA A 105 -6.25 -0.69 -2.24
C ALA A 105 -5.87 -1.27 -3.61
N LYS A 106 -6.55 -2.34 -4.03
CA LYS A 106 -6.29 -2.99 -5.31
C LYS A 106 -6.82 -2.15 -6.46
N VAL A 107 -6.06 -2.11 -7.56
CA VAL A 107 -6.51 -1.50 -8.81
C VAL A 107 -6.29 -2.48 -9.96
N ASN A 108 -7.06 -2.31 -11.04
CA ASN A 108 -7.02 -3.25 -12.16
C ASN A 108 -5.77 -3.12 -13.04
N THR A 109 -5.00 -2.05 -12.88
CA THR A 109 -3.87 -1.73 -13.75
C THR A 109 -2.54 -2.32 -13.27
N ASP A 110 -2.49 -2.91 -12.08
CA ASP A 110 -1.27 -3.53 -11.56
C ASP A 110 -1.61 -4.73 -10.67
N THR A 111 -0.55 -5.39 -10.15
CA THR A 111 -0.70 -6.58 -9.32
C THR A 111 -0.30 -6.30 -7.86
N LEU A 112 -0.43 -5.05 -7.42
CA LEU A 112 -0.13 -4.65 -6.06
C LEU A 112 -1.38 -4.67 -5.19
N GLU A 113 -1.20 -5.08 -3.93
CA GLU A 113 -2.26 -4.94 -2.93
C GLU A 113 -1.64 -4.84 -1.54
N PHE A 114 -2.36 -4.24 -0.63
CA PHE A 114 -1.93 -4.15 0.76
C PHE A 114 -2.60 -5.24 1.58
N VAL A 115 -1.83 -5.86 2.48
CA VAL A 115 -2.32 -6.90 3.39
C VAL A 115 -1.89 -6.57 4.81
N VAL A 116 -2.73 -6.92 5.76
CA VAL A 116 -2.46 -6.70 7.18
C VAL A 116 -1.58 -7.79 7.75
#